data_123d65b433a6d21692ea74836df6c8d1
#
_entry.id   123d65b433a6d21692ea74836df6c8d1
#
_cell.length_a   1.000
_cell.length_b   1.000
_cell.length_c   1.000
_cell.angle_alpha   90.00
_cell.angle_beta   90.00
_cell.angle_gamma   90.00
#
_symmetry.space_group_name_H-M   'P 1'
#
loop_
_entity.id
_entity.type
_entity.pdbx_description
1 polymer ?
#
loop_
_entity_poly.entity_id
_entity_poly.type
_entity_poly.pdbx_seq_one_letter_code
_entity_poly.pdbx_strand_id
1 'polypeptide(L)'
;MFFLFVLLLSLTGMLKAQVTTAGMSGKVMADEESVIGATVVAVHEPSGTSYGTVTNVDGRFSLQGMRSGGPYKVTVSYIGYQTAIYTGIQLQLGE
;
A
#
# COMPACT_ATOMS: atom_id res chain seq x y z
N MET A 1 34.57 27.42 10.69
CA MET A 1 33.23 27.94 10.56
C MET A 1 32.53 27.46 9.34
N PHE A 2 33.11 27.71 8.23
CA PHE A 2 32.59 27.29 6.96
C PHE A 2 32.33 25.78 6.88
N PHE A 3 33.22 25.06 7.40
CA PHE A 3 33.23 23.63 7.47
C PHE A 3 32.03 23.11 8.25
N LEU A 4 31.76 23.73 9.39
CA LEU A 4 30.66 23.35 10.26
C LEU A 4 29.32 23.56 9.57
N PHE A 5 29.23 24.60 8.78
CA PHE A 5 28.02 24.91 8.05
C PHE A 5 27.67 23.85 7.01
N VAL A 6 28.68 23.36 6.31
CA VAL A 6 28.51 22.31 5.31
C VAL A 6 28.03 21.04 5.95
N LEU A 7 28.54 20.74 7.12
CA LEU A 7 28.17 19.55 7.86
C LEU A 7 26.67 19.57 8.24
N LEU A 8 26.17 20.72 8.65
CA LEU A 8 24.78 20.86 8.99
C LEU A 8 23.87 20.62 7.79
N LEU A 9 24.27 21.06 6.63
CA LEU A 9 23.51 20.83 5.41
C LEU A 9 23.40 19.35 5.10
N SER A 10 24.46 18.61 5.33
CA SER A 10 24.46 17.15 5.10
C SER A 10 23.46 16.44 6.01
N LEU A 11 23.40 16.85 7.26
CA LEU A 11 22.45 16.26 8.21
C LEU A 11 21.02 16.54 7.81
N THR A 12 20.74 17.75 7.34
CA THR A 12 19.41 18.11 6.89
C THR A 12 18.97 17.23 5.73
N GLY A 13 19.89 16.95 4.81
CA GLY A 13 19.60 16.07 3.68
C GLY A 13 19.21 14.67 4.10
N MET A 14 19.82 14.15 5.16
CA MET A 14 19.50 12.82 5.64
C MET A 14 18.09 12.70 6.19
N LEU A 15 17.57 13.76 6.77
CA LEU A 15 16.21 13.75 7.31
C LEU A 15 15.15 13.51 6.23
N LYS A 16 15.45 13.86 4.99
CA LYS A 16 14.51 13.67 3.88
C LYS A 16 14.35 12.23 3.49
N ALA A 17 15.20 11.34 3.99
CA ALA A 17 15.15 9.93 3.64
C ALA A 17 14.17 9.13 4.50
N GLN A 18 13.52 9.76 5.46
CA GLN A 18 12.57 9.07 6.32
C GLN A 18 11.32 8.69 5.57
N VAL A 19 10.87 7.44 5.76
CA VAL A 19 9.66 6.93 5.15
C VAL A 19 8.49 7.19 6.09
N THR A 20 7.46 7.88 5.59
CA THR A 20 6.30 8.23 6.39
C THR A 20 5.02 7.56 5.91
N THR A 21 5.09 6.74 4.87
CA THR A 21 3.93 6.05 4.32
C THR A 21 4.18 4.56 4.26
N ALA A 22 3.11 3.81 4.06
CA ALA A 22 3.15 2.37 3.92
C ALA A 22 2.62 1.97 2.55
N GLY A 23 2.73 0.70 2.22
CA GLY A 23 2.22 0.18 0.97
C GLY A 23 1.70 -1.23 1.15
N MET A 24 0.95 -1.70 0.15
CA MET A 24 0.38 -3.03 0.15
C MET A 24 0.47 -3.59 -1.26
N SER A 25 0.82 -4.86 -1.38
CA SER A 25 0.87 -5.51 -2.68
C SER A 25 0.41 -6.95 -2.53
N GLY A 26 0.00 -7.53 -3.65
CA GLY A 26 -0.46 -8.91 -3.63
C GLY A 26 -0.75 -9.40 -5.03
N LYS A 27 -1.28 -10.62 -5.08
CA LYS A 27 -1.65 -11.27 -6.32
C LYS A 27 -3.04 -11.88 -6.16
N VAL A 28 -3.88 -11.71 -7.18
CA VAL A 28 -5.24 -12.25 -7.18
C VAL A 28 -5.29 -13.46 -8.12
N MET A 29 -5.72 -14.58 -7.57
CA MET A 29 -5.81 -15.84 -8.30
C MET A 29 -7.21 -16.39 -8.19
N ALA A 30 -7.68 -17.03 -9.24
CA ALA A 30 -8.93 -17.80 -9.23
C ALA A 30 -8.68 -19.09 -9.99
N ASP A 31 -8.95 -20.23 -9.33
CA ASP A 31 -8.75 -21.55 -9.93
C ASP A 31 -7.36 -21.70 -10.56
N GLU A 32 -6.35 -21.27 -9.83
CA GLU A 32 -4.93 -21.37 -10.21
C GLU A 32 -4.55 -20.47 -11.39
N GLU A 33 -5.42 -19.56 -11.78
CA GLU A 33 -5.11 -18.59 -12.83
C GLU A 33 -5.08 -17.18 -12.29
N SER A 34 -4.19 -16.37 -12.85
CA SER A 34 -4.09 -14.94 -12.50
C SER A 34 -5.33 -14.19 -12.98
N VAL A 35 -5.86 -13.31 -12.14
CA VAL A 35 -7.06 -12.53 -12.51
C VAL A 35 -6.64 -11.14 -12.91
N ILE A 36 -6.93 -10.76 -14.15
CA ILE A 36 -6.62 -9.44 -14.70
C ILE A 36 -7.83 -8.54 -14.52
N GLY A 37 -7.61 -7.33 -14.01
CA GLY A 37 -8.67 -6.35 -13.91
C GLY A 37 -9.58 -6.52 -12.69
N ALA A 38 -9.15 -7.31 -11.71
CA ALA A 38 -9.88 -7.39 -10.45
C ALA A 38 -9.73 -6.07 -9.69
N THR A 39 -10.80 -5.62 -9.06
CA THR A 39 -10.79 -4.39 -8.27
C THR A 39 -10.34 -4.71 -6.84
N VAL A 40 -9.37 -3.95 -6.35
CA VAL A 40 -8.88 -4.09 -4.98
C VAL A 40 -9.08 -2.75 -4.29
N VAL A 41 -9.81 -2.77 -3.17
CA VAL A 41 -10.08 -1.57 -2.38
C VAL A 41 -9.65 -1.83 -0.94
N ALA A 42 -8.77 -0.98 -0.43
CA ALA A 42 -8.31 -1.05 0.95
C ALA A 42 -8.83 0.16 1.71
N VAL A 43 -9.52 -0.06 2.81
CA VAL A 43 -10.08 1.01 3.64
C VAL A 43 -9.36 1.03 4.97
N HIS A 44 -8.78 2.18 5.29
CA HIS A 44 -8.20 2.42 6.62
C HIS A 44 -9.35 2.71 7.55
N GLU A 45 -9.77 1.71 8.32
CA GLU A 45 -11.01 1.80 9.09
C GLU A 45 -11.04 2.94 10.10
N PRO A 46 -9.95 3.25 10.83
CA PRO A 46 -10.00 4.36 11.79
C PRO A 46 -10.29 5.71 11.16
N SER A 47 -9.83 5.95 9.93
CA SER A 47 -10.03 7.25 9.27
C SER A 47 -11.06 7.21 8.15
N GLY A 48 -11.42 6.02 7.68
CA GLY A 48 -12.31 5.88 6.53
C GLY A 48 -11.66 6.15 5.20
N THR A 49 -10.34 6.34 5.17
CA THR A 49 -9.62 6.62 3.92
C THR A 49 -9.58 5.36 3.06
N SER A 50 -9.94 5.50 1.78
CA SER A 50 -9.96 4.40 0.82
C SER A 50 -8.84 4.52 -0.19
N TYR A 51 -8.26 3.38 -0.55
CA TYR A 51 -7.25 3.28 -1.61
C TYR A 51 -7.71 2.18 -2.56
N GLY A 52 -7.64 2.45 -3.87
CA GLY A 52 -8.13 1.49 -4.84
C GLY A 52 -7.20 1.30 -6.01
N THR A 53 -7.21 0.10 -6.58
CA THR A 53 -6.45 -0.22 -7.78
C THR A 53 -7.08 -1.43 -8.47
N VAL A 54 -6.53 -1.80 -9.62
CA VAL A 54 -6.93 -3.01 -10.34
C VAL A 54 -5.69 -3.86 -10.59
N THR A 55 -5.90 -5.15 -10.76
CA THR A 55 -4.78 -6.07 -11.03
C THR A 55 -4.32 -5.96 -12.47
N ASN A 56 -3.03 -6.22 -12.69
CA ASN A 56 -2.41 -6.20 -14.00
C ASN A 56 -2.49 -7.58 -14.68
N VAL A 57 -1.77 -7.74 -15.78
CA VAL A 57 -1.79 -8.97 -16.58
C VAL A 57 -1.32 -10.20 -15.80
N ASP A 58 -0.53 -9.99 -14.77
CA ASP A 58 -0.05 -11.07 -13.90
C ASP A 58 -0.94 -11.29 -12.69
N GLY A 59 -2.05 -10.56 -12.59
CA GLY A 59 -2.93 -10.63 -11.43
C GLY A 59 -2.39 -9.90 -10.23
N ARG A 60 -1.37 -9.10 -10.37
CA ARG A 60 -0.72 -8.41 -9.26
C ARG A 60 -1.24 -6.99 -9.10
N PHE A 61 -1.26 -6.52 -7.87
CA PHE A 61 -1.62 -5.14 -7.56
C PHE A 61 -0.62 -4.56 -6.59
N SER A 62 -0.57 -3.23 -6.56
CA SER A 62 0.29 -2.49 -5.64
C SER A 62 -0.41 -1.20 -5.26
N LEU A 63 -0.45 -0.91 -3.97
CA LEU A 63 -0.98 0.33 -3.43
C LEU A 63 0.14 1.01 -2.64
N GLN A 64 0.39 2.28 -2.94
CA GLN A 64 1.47 3.05 -2.33
C GLN A 64 0.91 4.29 -1.65
N GLY A 65 1.72 4.90 -0.81
CA GLY A 65 1.34 6.14 -0.16
C GLY A 65 0.19 5.99 0.82
N MET A 66 0.08 4.83 1.46
CA MET A 66 -1.00 4.53 2.39
C MET A 66 -0.66 4.97 3.80
N ARG A 67 -1.67 5.19 4.63
CA ARG A 67 -1.48 5.47 6.04
C ARG A 67 -0.95 4.22 6.73
N SER A 68 0.01 4.38 7.62
CA SER A 68 0.52 3.26 8.40
C SER A 68 -0.50 2.83 9.44
N GLY A 69 -0.32 1.62 9.96
CA GLY A 69 -1.21 1.08 10.98
C GLY A 69 -2.40 0.39 10.36
N GLY A 70 -3.53 0.52 11.00
CA GLY A 70 -4.75 -0.15 10.59
C GLY A 70 -5.75 -0.09 11.72
N PRO A 71 -6.71 -1.01 11.76
CA PRO A 71 -6.85 -2.12 10.81
C PRO A 71 -7.38 -1.69 9.45
N TYR A 72 -6.98 -2.42 8.42
CA TYR A 72 -7.47 -2.23 7.07
C TYR A 72 -8.46 -3.32 6.71
N LYS A 73 -9.45 -2.94 5.92
CA LYS A 73 -10.38 -3.89 5.31
C LYS A 73 -10.12 -3.88 3.81
N VAL A 74 -9.72 -5.02 3.26
CA VAL A 74 -9.38 -5.13 1.85
C VAL A 74 -10.45 -5.95 1.15
N THR A 75 -11.05 -5.39 0.12
CA THR A 75 -12.10 -6.03 -0.67
C THR A 75 -11.58 -6.26 -2.07
N VAL A 76 -11.66 -7.50 -2.53
CA VAL A 76 -11.26 -7.88 -3.89
C VAL A 76 -12.49 -8.39 -4.62
N SER A 77 -12.81 -7.76 -5.76
CA SER A 77 -13.99 -8.14 -6.53
C SER A 77 -13.66 -8.28 -8.01
N TYR A 78 -14.37 -9.19 -8.67
CA TYR A 78 -14.24 -9.43 -10.09
C TYR A 78 -15.55 -10.01 -10.61
N ILE A 79 -15.91 -9.68 -11.82
CA ILE A 79 -17.17 -10.11 -12.43
C ILE A 79 -17.21 -11.64 -12.48
N GLY A 80 -18.32 -12.22 -11.98
CA GLY A 80 -18.53 -13.67 -12.02
C GLY A 80 -17.96 -14.41 -10.82
N TYR A 81 -17.31 -13.72 -9.89
CA TYR A 81 -16.73 -14.33 -8.69
C TYR A 81 -17.30 -13.68 -7.45
N GLN A 82 -17.30 -14.43 -6.36
CA GLN A 82 -17.69 -13.87 -5.07
C GLN A 82 -16.63 -12.88 -4.60
N THR A 83 -17.11 -11.80 -3.98
CA THR A 83 -16.22 -10.80 -3.41
C THR A 83 -15.47 -11.38 -2.23
N ALA A 84 -14.15 -11.20 -2.21
CA ALA A 84 -13.30 -11.63 -1.10
C ALA A 84 -13.02 -10.44 -0.20
N ILE A 85 -13.15 -10.63 1.11
CA ILE A 85 -12.95 -9.57 2.09
C ILE A 85 -11.96 -10.04 3.14
N TYR A 86 -10.92 -9.22 3.36
CA TYR A 86 -9.89 -9.47 4.36
C TYR A 86 -9.90 -8.34 5.36
N THR A 87 -9.93 -8.66 6.65
CA THR A 87 -10.01 -7.65 7.71
C THR A 87 -8.84 -7.80 8.67
N GLY A 88 -8.64 -6.78 9.51
CA GLY A 88 -7.61 -6.82 10.55
C GLY A 88 -6.19 -6.68 10.05
N ILE A 89 -6.01 -6.15 8.85
CA ILE A 89 -4.67 -6.02 8.26
C ILE A 89 -3.97 -4.78 8.80
N GLN A 90 -2.74 -4.97 9.30
CA GLN A 90 -1.92 -3.89 9.83
C GLN A 90 -0.77 -3.60 8.88
N LEU A 91 -0.47 -2.33 8.68
CA LEU A 91 0.62 -1.89 7.82
C LEU A 91 1.66 -1.14 8.63
N GLN A 92 2.93 -1.39 8.33
CA GLN A 92 4.05 -0.70 8.96
C GLN A 92 4.67 0.25 7.97
N LEU A 93 5.34 1.26 8.51
CA LEU A 93 6.03 2.24 7.65
C LEU A 93 7.06 1.53 6.77
N GLY A 94 7.08 1.89 5.51
CA GLY A 94 8.03 1.35 4.56
C GLY A 94 7.63 0.04 3.89
N GLU A 95 6.44 -0.48 4.16
CA GLU A 95 5.98 -1.72 3.53
C GLU A 95 5.16 -1.49 2.30
#